data_b8797930ac739fa21ce2c417a50a8e83
#
_entry.id   b8797930ac739fa21ce2c417a50a8e83
#
_cell.length_a   1.000
_cell.length_b   1.000
_cell.length_c   1.000
_cell.angle_alpha   90.00
_cell.angle_beta   90.00
_cell.angle_gamma   90.00
#
_symmetry.space_group_name_H-M   'P 1'
#
loop_
_entity.id
_entity.type
_entity.pdbx_description
1 polymer ?
#
loop_
_entity_poly.entity_id
_entity_poly.type
_entity_poly.pdbx_seq_one_letter_code
_entity_poly.pdbx_strand_id
1 'polypeptide(L)'
;VDDGSLLYRESHYVDRDGAGLGSRVVLYRCPDGAAFARKRIDYAVDSLVPDFEMVDARLGYREGVRREGAARTVFVQRGPQREERSGPLPTVQGLVADAGFDDFVRQHWDQLAAGETLRFPILLPSRIDWFDFKVRRAEGVSDAGDDILVIRLSLGAWWAFLLPHVDVRYAREQRELLRYTGITSVRDT
;
A
#
# COMPACT_ATOMS: atom_id res chain seq x y z
N VAL A 1 0.67 20.13 -10.94
CA VAL A 1 -0.04 20.05 -12.23
C VAL A 1 0.43 18.75 -12.85
N ASP A 2 -0.49 17.78 -13.01
CA ASP A 2 -0.19 16.51 -13.67
C ASP A 2 -0.12 16.80 -15.19
N ASP A 3 1.08 16.82 -15.72
CA ASP A 3 1.34 17.02 -17.15
C ASP A 3 1.32 15.70 -17.94
N GLY A 4 0.99 14.59 -17.28
CA GLY A 4 0.98 13.25 -17.86
C GLY A 4 2.37 12.65 -18.06
N SER A 5 3.43 13.28 -17.55
CA SER A 5 4.79 12.73 -17.64
C SER A 5 4.94 11.48 -16.78
N LEU A 6 5.72 10.52 -17.29
CA LEU A 6 6.05 9.32 -16.54
C LEU A 6 7.10 9.67 -15.47
N LEU A 7 6.73 9.60 -14.20
CA LEU A 7 7.65 9.87 -13.10
C LEU A 7 8.54 8.64 -12.79
N TYR A 8 7.98 7.46 -12.77
CA TYR A 8 8.70 6.20 -12.52
C TYR A 8 7.88 4.98 -12.98
N ARG A 9 8.53 3.83 -12.97
CA ARG A 9 7.91 2.52 -13.22
C ARG A 9 8.10 1.61 -12.04
N GLU A 10 7.09 0.83 -11.72
CA GLU A 10 7.16 -0.27 -10.75
C GLU A 10 7.25 -1.60 -11.48
N SER A 11 8.17 -2.44 -11.05
CA SER A 11 8.29 -3.83 -11.51
C SER A 11 8.10 -4.74 -10.32
N HIS A 12 7.07 -5.58 -10.36
CA HIS A 12 6.71 -6.50 -9.29
C HIS A 12 7.20 -7.91 -9.61
N TYR A 13 8.00 -8.46 -8.73
CA TYR A 13 8.49 -9.84 -8.76
C TYR A 13 7.82 -10.58 -7.61
N VAL A 14 6.99 -11.55 -7.93
CA VAL A 14 6.17 -12.29 -6.96
C VAL A 14 6.67 -13.72 -6.88
N ASP A 15 6.99 -14.16 -5.69
CA ASP A 15 7.23 -15.56 -5.37
C ASP A 15 5.99 -16.10 -4.64
N ARG A 16 5.52 -17.29 -5.05
CA ARG A 16 4.34 -17.92 -4.51
C ARG A 16 4.75 -19.20 -3.77
N ASP A 17 4.32 -19.30 -2.52
CA ASP A 17 4.45 -20.52 -1.74
C ASP A 17 3.10 -21.27 -1.74
N GLY A 18 3.06 -22.35 -2.51
CA GLY A 18 1.81 -23.09 -2.72
C GLY A 18 0.71 -22.24 -3.36
N ALA A 19 -0.45 -22.14 -2.69
CA ALA A 19 -1.61 -21.38 -3.16
C ALA A 19 -1.61 -19.90 -2.76
N GLY A 20 -0.61 -19.46 -1.97
CA GLY A 20 -0.54 -18.11 -1.40
C GLY A 20 0.56 -17.23 -1.97
N LEU A 21 0.59 -15.96 -1.55
CA LEU A 21 1.73 -15.08 -1.74
C LEU A 21 2.77 -15.41 -0.67
N GLY A 22 3.97 -15.86 -1.09
CA GLY A 22 5.11 -16.06 -0.20
C GLY A 22 5.85 -14.75 0.02
N SER A 23 6.37 -14.17 -1.07
CA SER A 23 7.08 -12.89 -1.01
C SER A 23 6.89 -12.06 -2.28
N ARG A 24 7.19 -10.76 -2.15
CA ARG A 24 7.19 -9.84 -3.29
C ARG A 24 8.37 -8.88 -3.20
N VAL A 25 9.00 -8.62 -4.34
CA VAL A 25 9.96 -7.53 -4.49
C VAL A 25 9.41 -6.55 -5.50
N VAL A 26 9.37 -5.27 -5.13
CA VAL A 26 9.00 -4.16 -6.03
C VAL A 26 10.24 -3.33 -6.28
N LEU A 27 10.58 -3.12 -7.55
CA LEU A 27 11.64 -2.21 -7.98
C LEU A 27 11.03 -0.96 -8.59
N TYR A 28 11.47 0.19 -8.12
CA TYR A 28 11.09 1.50 -8.61
C TYR A 28 12.22 2.03 -9.50
N ARG A 29 11.89 2.37 -10.73
CA ARG A 29 12.85 2.81 -11.75
C ARG A 29 12.45 4.15 -12.34
N CYS A 30 13.41 5.04 -12.50
CA CYS A 30 13.25 6.26 -13.30
C CYS A 30 12.85 5.94 -14.75
N PRO A 31 12.35 6.90 -15.52
CA PRO A 31 12.02 6.70 -16.93
C PRO A 31 13.18 6.17 -17.77
N ASP A 32 14.43 6.51 -17.44
CA ASP A 32 15.65 6.03 -18.08
C ASP A 32 16.04 4.58 -17.69
N GLY A 33 15.27 3.96 -16.77
CA GLY A 33 15.48 2.59 -16.30
C GLY A 33 16.37 2.45 -15.06
N ALA A 34 16.99 3.52 -14.56
CA ALA A 34 17.79 3.48 -13.33
C ALA A 34 16.93 3.15 -12.13
N ALA A 35 17.31 2.11 -11.36
CA ALA A 35 16.60 1.75 -10.14
C ALA A 35 16.98 2.72 -9.02
N PHE A 36 15.97 3.30 -8.33
CA PHE A 36 16.20 4.23 -7.23
C PHE A 36 15.61 3.77 -5.90
N ALA A 37 14.60 2.90 -5.94
CA ALA A 37 13.99 2.40 -4.72
C ALA A 37 13.58 0.92 -4.87
N ARG A 38 13.43 0.26 -3.73
CA ARG A 38 13.03 -1.14 -3.64
C ARG A 38 12.15 -1.35 -2.42
N LYS A 39 11.11 -2.16 -2.59
CA LYS A 39 10.30 -2.70 -1.49
C LYS A 39 10.42 -4.22 -1.49
N ARG A 40 10.71 -4.81 -0.33
CA ARG A 40 10.61 -6.25 -0.09
C ARG A 40 9.46 -6.51 0.84
N ILE A 41 8.68 -7.54 0.57
CA ILE A 41 7.48 -7.89 1.32
C ILE A 41 7.48 -9.39 1.55
N ASP A 42 7.24 -9.80 2.80
CA ASP A 42 7.12 -11.19 3.22
C ASP A 42 5.73 -11.39 3.85
N TYR A 43 4.91 -12.23 3.24
CA TYR A 43 3.52 -12.50 3.64
C TYR A 43 3.39 -13.71 4.59
N ALA A 44 4.47 -14.39 4.92
CA ALA A 44 4.45 -15.66 5.63
C ALA A 44 3.75 -15.61 7.01
N VAL A 45 3.72 -14.44 7.66
CA VAL A 45 3.14 -14.29 8.99
C VAL A 45 1.72 -13.78 8.96
N ASP A 46 1.48 -12.75 8.14
CA ASP A 46 0.20 -12.06 8.08
C ASP A 46 0.07 -11.38 6.72
N SER A 47 -0.96 -11.72 5.97
CA SER A 47 -1.19 -11.15 4.65
C SER A 47 -1.72 -9.71 4.70
N LEU A 48 -2.38 -9.32 5.78
CA LEU A 48 -2.90 -7.96 5.98
C LEU A 48 -1.83 -7.02 6.55
N VAL A 49 -0.93 -7.55 7.36
CA VAL A 49 0.20 -6.81 7.93
C VAL A 49 1.48 -7.57 7.63
N PRO A 50 1.92 -7.67 6.36
CA PRO A 50 3.15 -8.37 6.02
C PRO A 50 4.37 -7.70 6.67
N ASP A 51 5.45 -8.47 6.85
CA ASP A 51 6.74 -7.87 7.14
C ASP A 51 7.27 -7.24 5.84
N PHE A 52 7.72 -5.98 5.90
CA PHE A 52 8.22 -5.33 4.70
C PHE A 52 9.27 -4.26 5.00
N GLU A 53 10.09 -3.98 4.01
CA GLU A 53 11.03 -2.87 4.00
C GLU A 53 10.98 -2.15 2.66
N MET A 54 10.69 -0.85 2.71
CA MET A 54 10.85 0.10 1.62
C MET A 54 12.14 0.87 1.80
N VAL A 55 12.96 0.95 0.75
CA VAL A 55 14.22 1.73 0.72
C VAL A 55 14.20 2.64 -0.51
N ASP A 56 14.32 3.95 -0.31
CA ASP A 56 14.59 4.92 -1.36
C ASP A 56 16.04 5.42 -1.23
N ALA A 57 16.88 4.96 -2.15
CA ALA A 57 18.32 5.25 -2.12
C ALA A 57 18.65 6.72 -2.38
N ARG A 58 17.78 7.45 -3.10
CA ARG A 58 17.98 8.88 -3.42
C ARG A 58 17.98 9.72 -2.14
N LEU A 59 17.11 9.36 -1.20
CA LEU A 59 16.87 10.09 0.03
C LEU A 59 17.52 9.44 1.26
N GLY A 60 18.07 8.22 1.11
CA GLY A 60 18.47 7.40 2.24
C GLY A 60 17.28 7.08 3.16
N TYR A 61 16.08 7.03 2.59
CA TYR A 61 14.84 6.78 3.33
C TYR A 61 14.59 5.29 3.44
N ARG A 62 14.18 4.85 4.64
CA ARG A 62 13.74 3.48 4.90
C ARG A 62 12.54 3.49 5.83
N GLU A 63 11.59 2.58 5.59
CA GLU A 63 10.48 2.32 6.50
C GLU A 63 9.95 0.89 6.34
N GLY A 64 9.23 0.42 7.32
CA GLY A 64 8.58 -0.88 7.21
C GLY A 64 8.15 -1.48 8.54
N VAL A 65 7.89 -2.78 8.46
CA VAL A 65 7.62 -3.67 9.59
C VAL A 65 8.61 -4.82 9.49
N ARG A 66 9.29 -5.12 10.58
CA ARG A 66 10.23 -6.23 10.66
C ARG A 66 10.01 -7.05 11.91
N ARG A 67 10.45 -8.30 11.86
CA ARG A 67 10.47 -9.20 13.00
C ARG A 67 11.81 -9.14 13.71
N GLU A 68 11.76 -9.05 15.03
CA GLU A 68 12.90 -9.11 15.92
C GLU A 68 12.62 -10.19 16.99
N GLY A 69 13.07 -11.41 16.71
CA GLY A 69 12.71 -12.57 17.52
C GLY A 69 11.21 -12.87 17.43
N ALA A 70 10.51 -12.86 18.57
CA ALA A 70 9.05 -13.06 18.63
C ALA A 70 8.26 -11.75 18.47
N ALA A 71 8.90 -10.59 18.55
CA ALA A 71 8.26 -9.29 18.44
C ALA A 71 8.27 -8.78 16.99
N ARG A 72 7.29 -7.92 16.67
CA ARG A 72 7.26 -7.19 15.41
C ARG A 72 7.37 -5.69 15.69
N THR A 73 8.20 -5.02 14.92
CA THR A 73 8.57 -3.63 15.12
C THR A 73 8.31 -2.82 13.84
N VAL A 74 7.65 -1.68 14.01
CA VAL A 74 7.52 -0.67 12.96
C VAL A 74 8.74 0.24 13.03
N PHE A 75 9.33 0.60 11.89
CA PHE A 75 10.49 1.48 11.86
C PHE A 75 10.43 2.49 10.72
N VAL A 76 11.14 3.60 10.90
CA VAL A 76 11.38 4.62 9.88
C VAL A 76 12.72 5.31 10.08
N GLN A 77 13.47 5.45 8.99
CA GLN A 77 14.68 6.29 8.89
C GLN A 77 14.47 7.31 7.78
N ARG A 78 14.60 8.61 8.09
CA ARG A 78 14.24 9.69 7.17
C ARG A 78 15.42 10.31 6.42
N GLY A 79 16.53 9.61 6.37
CA GLY A 79 17.74 10.03 5.67
C GLY A 79 18.98 9.33 6.22
N PRO A 80 20.12 9.35 5.49
CA PRO A 80 21.28 8.53 5.81
C PRO A 80 21.96 8.93 7.12
N GLN A 81 21.81 10.20 7.54
CA GLN A 81 22.38 10.73 8.79
C GLN A 81 21.35 10.86 9.93
N ARG A 82 20.12 10.39 9.71
CA ARG A 82 19.07 10.39 10.73
C ARG A 82 19.02 9.04 11.43
N GLU A 83 18.89 9.08 12.75
CA GLU A 83 18.65 7.88 13.53
C GLU A 83 17.35 7.22 13.10
N GLU A 84 17.35 5.89 13.05
CA GLU A 84 16.15 5.11 12.85
C GLU A 84 15.27 5.25 14.11
N ARG A 85 14.03 5.59 13.88
CA ARG A 85 12.99 5.54 14.92
C ARG A 85 12.22 4.24 14.76
N SER A 86 11.91 3.60 15.87
CA SER A 86 11.12 2.38 15.88
C SER A 86 10.17 2.33 17.07
N GLY A 87 9.16 1.48 16.97
CA GLY A 87 8.19 1.20 18.02
C GLY A 87 7.53 -0.16 17.80
N PRO A 88 6.87 -0.72 18.81
CA PRO A 88 6.17 -1.97 18.67
C PRO A 88 5.07 -1.87 17.59
N LEU A 89 4.83 -2.96 16.87
CA LEU A 89 3.68 -3.03 15.97
C LEU A 89 2.39 -2.84 16.79
N PRO A 90 1.50 -1.89 16.42
CA PRO A 90 0.26 -1.68 17.14
C PRO A 90 -0.63 -2.92 17.16
N THR A 91 -1.18 -3.27 18.32
CA THR A 91 -2.14 -4.36 18.48
C THR A 91 -3.55 -3.81 18.30
N VAL A 92 -3.96 -3.64 17.05
CA VAL A 92 -5.27 -3.10 16.67
C VAL A 92 -5.98 -4.12 15.78
N GLN A 93 -7.24 -4.39 16.11
CA GLN A 93 -8.04 -5.34 15.34
C GLN A 93 -8.26 -4.84 13.91
N GLY A 94 -8.02 -5.70 12.92
CA GLY A 94 -8.21 -5.38 11.51
C GLY A 94 -7.15 -4.43 10.94
N LEU A 95 -5.99 -4.29 11.60
CA LEU A 95 -4.88 -3.48 11.10
C LEU A 95 -4.45 -3.97 9.72
N VAL A 96 -4.21 -3.04 8.82
CA VAL A 96 -3.68 -3.28 7.47
C VAL A 96 -2.41 -2.46 7.28
N ALA A 97 -1.42 -3.00 6.61
CA ALA A 97 -0.19 -2.29 6.31
C ALA A 97 0.21 -2.46 4.85
N ASP A 98 0.50 -1.35 4.17
CA ASP A 98 1.09 -1.32 2.82
C ASP A 98 0.43 -2.30 1.82
N ALA A 99 1.20 -3.28 1.35
CA ALA A 99 0.75 -4.27 0.37
C ALA A 99 -0.34 -5.22 0.88
N GLY A 100 -0.60 -5.27 2.18
CA GLY A 100 -1.75 -5.98 2.75
C GLY A 100 -3.10 -5.38 2.36
N PHE A 101 -3.13 -4.15 1.84
CA PHE A 101 -4.35 -3.54 1.34
C PHE A 101 -4.97 -4.31 0.16
N ASP A 102 -4.16 -4.87 -0.73
CA ASP A 102 -4.64 -5.69 -1.85
C ASP A 102 -5.36 -6.96 -1.33
N ASP A 103 -4.78 -7.62 -0.34
CA ASP A 103 -5.42 -8.78 0.30
C ASP A 103 -6.67 -8.40 1.08
N PHE A 104 -6.68 -7.25 1.75
CA PHE A 104 -7.88 -6.73 2.40
C PHE A 104 -9.03 -6.54 1.40
N VAL A 105 -8.77 -5.92 0.24
CA VAL A 105 -9.78 -5.74 -0.81
C VAL A 105 -10.30 -7.09 -1.32
N ARG A 106 -9.42 -8.07 -1.53
CA ARG A 106 -9.82 -9.41 -2.00
C ARG A 106 -10.65 -10.17 -0.98
N GLN A 107 -10.32 -10.08 0.30
CA GLN A 107 -11.09 -10.70 1.39
C GLN A 107 -12.50 -10.10 1.53
N HIS A 108 -12.65 -8.82 1.24
CA HIS A 108 -13.92 -8.09 1.36
C HIS A 108 -14.55 -7.77 0.00
N TRP A 109 -14.18 -8.53 -1.03
CA TRP A 109 -14.56 -8.25 -2.41
C TRP A 109 -16.04 -8.09 -2.63
N ASP A 110 -16.83 -9.04 -2.14
CA ASP A 110 -18.28 -9.08 -2.40
C ASP A 110 -19.00 -7.91 -1.73
N GLN A 111 -18.56 -7.52 -0.52
CA GLN A 111 -19.08 -6.35 0.18
C GLN A 111 -18.77 -5.05 -0.58
N LEU A 112 -17.52 -4.89 -1.02
CA LEU A 112 -17.10 -3.70 -1.79
C LEU A 112 -17.77 -3.65 -3.16
N ALA A 113 -17.92 -4.77 -3.84
CA ALA A 113 -18.62 -4.86 -5.11
C ALA A 113 -20.11 -4.52 -4.97
N ALA A 114 -20.74 -4.89 -3.85
CA ALA A 114 -22.11 -4.52 -3.49
C ALA A 114 -22.29 -3.03 -3.13
N GLY A 115 -21.17 -2.27 -2.99
CA GLY A 115 -21.20 -0.85 -2.67
C GLY A 115 -21.14 -0.53 -1.17
N GLU A 116 -20.85 -1.54 -0.33
CA GLU A 116 -20.65 -1.31 1.10
C GLU A 116 -19.43 -0.41 1.35
N THR A 117 -19.51 0.36 2.43
CA THR A 117 -18.37 1.15 2.92
C THR A 117 -17.77 0.44 4.13
N LEU A 118 -16.51 0.08 4.03
CA LEU A 118 -15.76 -0.54 5.12
C LEU A 118 -14.82 0.46 5.77
N ARG A 119 -14.57 0.29 7.07
CA ARG A 119 -13.61 1.08 7.86
C ARG A 119 -12.59 0.15 8.48
N PHE A 120 -11.33 0.55 8.47
CA PHE A 120 -10.23 -0.23 9.03
C PHE A 120 -9.03 0.66 9.33
N PRO A 121 -8.19 0.30 10.30
CA PRO A 121 -6.95 1.00 10.59
C PRO A 121 -5.87 0.65 9.57
N ILE A 122 -5.18 1.67 9.06
CA ILE A 122 -3.97 1.51 8.22
C ILE A 122 -2.75 1.99 8.98
N LEU A 123 -1.75 1.13 9.07
CA LEU A 123 -0.43 1.46 9.60
C LEU A 123 0.30 2.41 8.65
N LEU A 124 0.80 3.51 9.19
CA LEU A 124 1.70 4.44 8.50
C LEU A 124 3.09 4.39 9.16
N PRO A 125 4.03 3.59 8.65
CA PRO A 125 5.35 3.44 9.26
C PRO A 125 6.09 4.76 9.42
N SER A 126 5.92 5.68 8.47
CA SER A 126 6.47 7.04 8.54
C SER A 126 6.06 7.82 9.80
N ARG A 127 4.97 7.42 10.46
CA ARG A 127 4.47 8.00 11.71
C ARG A 127 4.70 7.10 12.92
N ILE A 128 4.98 5.80 12.69
CA ILE A 128 4.99 4.73 13.71
C ILE A 128 3.62 4.69 14.41
N ASP A 129 2.58 4.84 13.63
CA ASP A 129 1.20 4.96 14.12
C ASP A 129 0.22 4.49 13.05
N TRP A 130 -1.05 4.36 13.41
CA TRP A 130 -2.12 3.96 12.52
C TRP A 130 -3.22 5.03 12.48
N PHE A 131 -4.01 5.01 11.40
CA PHE A 131 -5.13 5.93 11.20
C PHE A 131 -6.32 5.19 10.62
N ASP A 132 -7.52 5.63 10.98
CA ASP A 132 -8.74 5.08 10.40
C ASP A 132 -8.91 5.52 8.96
N PHE A 133 -9.11 4.54 8.10
CA PHE A 133 -9.45 4.74 6.70
C PHE A 133 -10.84 4.16 6.41
N LYS A 134 -11.45 4.66 5.36
CA LYS A 134 -12.64 4.11 4.76
C LYS A 134 -12.36 3.74 3.30
N VAL A 135 -12.92 2.62 2.89
CA VAL A 135 -12.87 2.15 1.52
C VAL A 135 -14.28 1.85 1.03
N ARG A 136 -14.55 2.19 -0.21
CA ARG A 136 -15.83 1.92 -0.86
C ARG A 136 -15.65 1.83 -2.36
N ARG A 137 -16.64 1.29 -3.05
CA ARG A 137 -16.73 1.42 -4.51
C ARG A 137 -16.85 2.90 -4.89
N ALA A 138 -16.06 3.34 -5.88
CA ALA A 138 -16.18 4.67 -6.45
C ALA A 138 -17.33 4.68 -7.45
N GLU A 139 -18.23 5.66 -7.31
CA GLU A 139 -19.34 5.90 -8.24
C GLU A 139 -18.96 6.96 -9.28
N GLY A 140 -19.53 6.87 -10.49
CA GLY A 140 -19.40 7.91 -11.52
C GLY A 140 -18.03 7.99 -12.18
N VAL A 141 -17.19 6.95 -12.07
CA VAL A 141 -15.93 6.88 -12.81
C VAL A 141 -16.23 6.34 -14.21
N SER A 142 -16.42 7.27 -15.16
CA SER A 142 -16.94 7.00 -16.50
C SER A 142 -16.03 6.16 -17.41
N ASP A 143 -14.76 5.97 -17.06
CA ASP A 143 -13.79 5.22 -17.86
C ASP A 143 -13.66 3.75 -17.46
N ALA A 144 -14.40 3.33 -16.45
CA ALA A 144 -14.46 1.93 -16.05
C ALA A 144 -15.61 1.26 -16.78
N GLY A 145 -15.31 0.43 -17.78
CA GLY A 145 -16.27 -0.53 -18.32
C GLY A 145 -16.84 -1.42 -17.20
N ASP A 146 -17.90 -2.17 -17.49
CA ASP A 146 -18.56 -3.07 -16.51
C ASP A 146 -17.61 -4.10 -15.88
N ASP A 147 -16.50 -4.39 -16.55
CA ASP A 147 -15.47 -5.34 -16.13
C ASP A 147 -14.47 -4.80 -15.10
N ILE A 148 -14.57 -3.51 -14.73
CA ILE A 148 -13.64 -2.87 -13.78
C ILE A 148 -14.38 -2.48 -12.51
N LEU A 149 -13.82 -2.85 -11.37
CA LEU A 149 -14.21 -2.36 -10.05
C LEU A 149 -13.23 -1.26 -9.61
N VAL A 150 -13.74 -0.05 -9.40
CA VAL A 150 -12.93 1.05 -8.85
C VAL A 150 -13.21 1.17 -7.37
N ILE A 151 -12.16 1.04 -6.58
CA ILE A 151 -12.20 1.14 -5.11
C ILE A 151 -11.55 2.45 -4.72
N ARG A 152 -12.26 3.26 -3.93
CA ARG A 152 -11.76 4.52 -3.38
C ARG A 152 -11.40 4.38 -1.92
N LEU A 153 -10.14 4.65 -1.61
CA LEU A 153 -9.60 4.72 -0.25
C LEU A 153 -9.45 6.19 0.16
N SER A 154 -9.94 6.53 1.35
CA SER A 154 -9.84 7.87 1.93
C SER A 154 -9.70 7.80 3.44
N LEU A 155 -9.17 8.84 4.07
CA LEU A 155 -9.15 8.95 5.54
C LEU A 155 -10.56 8.87 6.11
N GLY A 156 -10.70 8.25 7.27
CA GLY A 156 -11.98 8.06 7.95
C GLY A 156 -12.56 9.31 8.60
N ALA A 157 -11.81 10.40 8.69
CA ALA A 157 -12.24 11.66 9.32
C ALA A 157 -13.33 12.38 8.51
N TRP A 158 -14.23 13.10 9.19
CA TRP A 158 -15.34 13.83 8.55
C TRP A 158 -14.88 14.94 7.58
N TRP A 159 -13.71 15.54 7.81
CA TRP A 159 -13.08 16.56 6.95
C TRP A 159 -12.20 15.98 5.83
N ALA A 160 -12.09 14.68 5.75
CA ALA A 160 -11.22 13.99 4.76
C ALA A 160 -11.68 14.17 3.30
N PHE A 161 -12.88 14.72 3.06
CA PHE A 161 -13.33 15.07 1.71
C PHE A 161 -12.48 16.17 1.05
N LEU A 162 -11.71 16.92 1.83
CA LEU A 162 -10.77 17.94 1.35
C LEU A 162 -9.38 17.37 1.05
N LEU A 163 -9.12 16.11 1.41
CA LEU A 163 -7.82 15.48 1.20
C LEU A 163 -7.83 14.62 -0.07
N PRO A 164 -6.65 14.46 -0.68
CA PRO A 164 -6.50 13.53 -1.79
C PRO A 164 -6.94 12.12 -1.38
N HIS A 165 -7.65 11.46 -2.27
CA HIS A 165 -8.04 10.06 -2.14
C HIS A 165 -7.19 9.19 -3.07
N VAL A 166 -7.23 7.89 -2.83
CA VAL A 166 -6.58 6.90 -3.67
C VAL A 166 -7.66 6.09 -4.36
N ASP A 167 -7.58 6.01 -5.68
CA ASP A 167 -8.44 5.15 -6.49
C ASP A 167 -7.63 3.96 -7.00
N VAL A 168 -8.13 2.77 -6.76
CA VAL A 168 -7.52 1.51 -7.16
C VAL A 168 -8.48 0.77 -8.07
N ARG A 169 -8.01 0.38 -9.25
CA ARG A 169 -8.80 -0.30 -10.27
C ARG A 169 -8.45 -1.79 -10.31
N TYR A 170 -9.46 -2.61 -10.27
CA TYR A 170 -9.35 -4.06 -10.34
C TYR A 170 -10.14 -4.62 -11.50
N ALA A 171 -9.60 -5.65 -12.18
CA ALA A 171 -10.37 -6.51 -13.04
C ALA A 171 -11.39 -7.29 -12.19
N ARG A 172 -12.70 -7.19 -12.53
CA ARG A 172 -13.76 -7.77 -11.70
C ARG A 172 -13.69 -9.28 -11.59
N GLU A 173 -13.50 -9.92 -12.70
CA GLU A 173 -13.53 -11.38 -12.79
C GLU A 173 -12.29 -12.01 -12.12
N GLN A 174 -11.11 -11.50 -12.45
CA GLN A 174 -9.84 -12.01 -11.95
C GLN A 174 -9.47 -11.48 -10.57
N ARG A 175 -10.16 -10.41 -10.10
CA ARG A 175 -9.83 -9.66 -8.86
C ARG A 175 -8.37 -9.18 -8.85
N GLU A 176 -7.86 -8.84 -10.03
CA GLU A 176 -6.46 -8.44 -10.23
C GLU A 176 -6.34 -6.92 -10.25
N LEU A 177 -5.30 -6.43 -9.56
CA LEU A 177 -4.96 -5.01 -9.51
C LEU A 177 -4.47 -4.55 -10.89
N LEU A 178 -5.19 -3.60 -11.51
CA LEU A 178 -4.86 -3.04 -12.82
C LEU A 178 -4.16 -1.68 -12.71
N ARG A 179 -4.63 -0.82 -11.80
CA ARG A 179 -4.14 0.55 -11.72
C ARG A 179 -4.36 1.12 -10.33
N TYR A 180 -3.36 1.86 -9.89
CA TYR A 180 -3.39 2.69 -8.70
C TYR A 180 -3.28 4.17 -9.10
N THR A 181 -4.11 5.04 -8.52
CA THR A 181 -4.08 6.48 -8.76
C THR A 181 -4.24 7.21 -7.44
N GLY A 182 -3.26 8.02 -7.07
CA GLY A 182 -3.28 8.76 -5.81
C GLY A 182 -1.90 8.95 -5.20
N ILE A 183 -1.85 9.19 -3.90
CA ILE A 183 -0.59 9.40 -3.16
C ILE A 183 0.19 8.10 -3.12
N THR A 184 1.46 8.15 -3.47
CA THR A 184 2.38 7.00 -3.43
C THR A 184 3.29 7.05 -2.21
N SER A 185 3.89 5.92 -1.85
CA SER A 185 4.95 5.84 -0.83
C SER A 185 6.30 6.41 -1.31
N VAL A 186 6.43 6.63 -2.62
CA VAL A 186 7.60 7.26 -3.24
C VAL A 186 7.49 8.77 -3.07
N ARG A 187 8.55 9.38 -2.55
CA ARG A 187 8.61 10.83 -2.31
C ARG A 187 9.18 11.54 -3.53
N ASP A 188 8.67 12.73 -3.78
CA ASP A 188 9.29 13.65 -4.74
C ASP A 188 10.65 14.13 -4.20
N THR A 189 11.60 14.29 -5.11
CA THR A 189 12.97 14.78 -4.83
C THR A 189 13.12 16.23 -5.21
#